data_25f00bce208ea89fcb633a66a7415bbe
#
_entry.id   25f00bce208ea89fcb633a66a7415bbe
#
_cell.length_a   1.000
_cell.length_b   1.000
_cell.length_c   1.000
_cell.angle_alpha   90.00
_cell.angle_beta   90.00
_cell.angle_gamma   90.00
#
_symmetry.space_group_name_H-M   'P 1'
#
loop_
_entity.id
_entity.type
_entity.pdbx_description
1 polymer ?
#
loop_
_entity_poly.entity_id
_entity_poly.type
_entity_poly.pdbx_seq_one_letter_code
_entity_poly.pdbx_strand_id
1 'polypeptide(L)'
;KNAKLFVNSPNALEGNKTENTANAAFQSSEAGMVDVVAQEDELLESIRTLVSILPANNEDDMSYSECTDDLNRACTDLEASAADPALSLPMISDDNFFFEVKKDYAKDMVTGFIRLNGNTIGAIANRTALYDEEGKEAETFDGTLSAEGAEKAAEFVNFCDAFSIPVLTLTNVTGYKATKCQEKRIAKAAAKLIYAFHDMTAPKVNVIVGAANGTASLAMNNSADMTYAWPQATIGMMDPVSAAKIMYADEIAKADDKNALISEKAAAYAKLQASAESAAKRGYVDSIIAPETTRQIAAAAFEMLFTKREDRPAKKHGTV
;
A
#
# COMPACT_ATOMS: atom_id res chain seq x y z
N LYS A 1 -19.89 -3.38 -17.52
CA LYS A 1 -19.23 -4.60 -18.08
C LYS A 1 -19.19 -4.64 -19.61
N ASN A 2 -20.15 -4.06 -20.32
CA ASN A 2 -20.25 -4.10 -21.80
C ASN A 2 -19.60 -2.91 -22.50
N ALA A 3 -19.08 -1.95 -21.77
CA ALA A 3 -18.40 -0.78 -22.32
C ALA A 3 -17.08 -1.17 -23.00
N LYS A 4 -16.68 -0.37 -23.98
CA LYS A 4 -15.41 -0.54 -24.70
C LYS A 4 -14.62 0.75 -24.69
N LEU A 5 -13.32 0.63 -24.40
CA LEU A 5 -12.35 1.74 -24.40
C LEU A 5 -11.12 1.31 -25.20
N PHE A 6 -10.71 2.10 -26.18
CA PHE A 6 -9.50 1.82 -26.96
C PHE A 6 -8.98 3.08 -27.65
N VAL A 7 -7.67 3.13 -27.85
CA VAL A 7 -7.01 4.16 -28.68
C VAL A 7 -6.94 3.69 -30.12
N ASN A 8 -6.43 2.47 -30.34
CA ASN A 8 -6.38 1.84 -31.66
C ASN A 8 -7.42 0.74 -31.74
N SER A 9 -8.05 0.60 -32.92
CA SER A 9 -8.99 -0.51 -33.14
C SER A 9 -8.32 -1.85 -32.78
N PRO A 10 -8.94 -2.71 -31.96
CA PRO A 10 -8.38 -4.01 -31.61
C PRO A 10 -8.02 -4.86 -32.84
N ASN A 11 -8.76 -4.75 -33.93
CA ASN A 11 -8.51 -5.47 -35.17
C ASN A 11 -7.30 -4.97 -35.97
N ALA A 12 -6.82 -3.75 -35.66
CA ALA A 12 -5.63 -3.16 -36.28
C ALA A 12 -4.33 -3.48 -35.50
N LEU A 13 -4.45 -4.07 -34.30
CA LEU A 13 -3.29 -4.41 -33.47
C LEU A 13 -2.64 -5.69 -33.98
N GLU A 14 -1.35 -5.62 -34.26
CA GLU A 14 -0.57 -6.79 -34.67
C GLU A 14 -0.55 -7.84 -33.54
N GLY A 15 -0.84 -9.10 -33.88
CA GLY A 15 -0.88 -10.18 -32.91
C GLY A 15 -2.18 -10.31 -32.10
N ASN A 16 -3.09 -9.35 -32.18
CA ASN A 16 -4.38 -9.35 -31.45
C ASN A 16 -5.44 -10.19 -32.21
N LYS A 17 -5.22 -11.51 -32.30
CA LYS A 17 -6.11 -12.39 -33.07
C LYS A 17 -7.30 -12.93 -32.27
N THR A 18 -7.16 -13.04 -30.96
CA THR A 18 -8.13 -13.71 -30.06
C THR A 18 -8.53 -12.85 -28.87
N GLU A 19 -7.74 -11.87 -28.50
CA GLU A 19 -7.99 -11.00 -27.34
C GLU A 19 -8.62 -9.69 -27.77
N ASN A 20 -9.64 -9.28 -27.04
CA ASN A 20 -10.29 -7.99 -27.26
C ASN A 20 -9.74 -6.97 -26.27
N THR A 21 -8.69 -6.27 -26.66
CA THR A 21 -8.05 -5.22 -25.86
C THR A 21 -8.92 -4.00 -25.58
N ALA A 22 -10.10 -3.91 -26.21
CA ALA A 22 -11.06 -2.84 -25.95
C ALA A 22 -12.08 -3.16 -24.86
N ASN A 23 -12.15 -4.41 -24.38
CA ASN A 23 -13.17 -4.78 -23.39
C ASN A 23 -12.84 -4.26 -21.99
N ALA A 24 -13.88 -4.16 -21.15
CA ALA A 24 -13.74 -3.65 -19.80
C ALA A 24 -12.77 -4.50 -18.94
N ALA A 25 -12.75 -5.81 -19.13
CA ALA A 25 -11.85 -6.71 -18.38
C ALA A 25 -10.39 -6.40 -18.69
N PHE A 26 -10.00 -6.29 -19.98
CA PHE A 26 -8.62 -5.93 -20.35
C PHE A 26 -8.24 -4.55 -19.81
N GLN A 27 -9.11 -3.55 -19.97
CA GLN A 27 -8.84 -2.18 -19.53
C GLN A 27 -8.77 -2.04 -18.02
N SER A 28 -9.45 -2.92 -17.27
CA SER A 28 -9.40 -2.97 -15.81
C SER A 28 -8.17 -3.76 -15.31
N SER A 29 -7.96 -5.00 -15.78
CA SER A 29 -7.00 -5.92 -15.18
C SER A 29 -5.58 -5.81 -15.76
N GLU A 30 -5.46 -5.49 -17.06
CA GLU A 30 -4.17 -5.45 -17.75
C GLU A 30 -3.66 -4.02 -17.96
N ALA A 31 -4.54 -3.11 -18.36
CA ALA A 31 -4.17 -1.74 -18.66
C ALA A 31 -4.25 -0.79 -17.45
N GLY A 32 -5.03 -1.13 -16.42
CA GLY A 32 -5.22 -0.30 -15.24
C GLY A 32 -5.88 1.06 -15.51
N MET A 33 -6.59 1.19 -16.64
CA MET A 33 -7.20 2.45 -17.07
C MET A 33 -8.57 2.71 -16.43
N VAL A 34 -9.20 1.68 -15.85
CA VAL A 34 -10.56 1.73 -15.33
C VAL A 34 -10.53 1.37 -13.83
N ASP A 35 -11.10 2.26 -13.02
CA ASP A 35 -11.10 2.12 -11.57
C ASP A 35 -12.12 1.10 -11.06
N VAL A 36 -13.32 1.06 -11.69
CA VAL A 36 -14.41 0.16 -11.29
C VAL A 36 -15.11 -0.41 -12.52
N VAL A 37 -15.29 -1.73 -12.54
CA VAL A 37 -16.08 -2.45 -13.54
C VAL A 37 -17.28 -3.11 -12.87
N ALA A 38 -18.46 -2.60 -13.15
CA ALA A 38 -19.72 -3.05 -12.51
C ALA A 38 -20.88 -3.09 -13.51
N GLN A 39 -22.01 -3.62 -13.10
CA GLN A 39 -23.29 -3.43 -13.81
C GLN A 39 -23.76 -1.98 -13.61
N GLU A 40 -24.76 -1.56 -14.37
CA GLU A 40 -25.21 -0.16 -14.38
C GLU A 40 -25.67 0.32 -13.00
N ASP A 41 -26.49 -0.46 -12.30
CA ASP A 41 -27.01 -0.10 -10.98
C ASP A 41 -25.87 -0.01 -9.94
N GLU A 42 -24.98 -0.99 -9.92
CA GLU A 42 -23.80 -1.03 -9.05
C GLU A 42 -22.84 0.13 -9.35
N LEU A 43 -22.70 0.51 -10.64
CA LEU A 43 -21.88 1.63 -11.05
C LEU A 43 -22.44 2.96 -10.54
N LEU A 44 -23.77 3.15 -10.60
CA LEU A 44 -24.41 4.35 -10.06
C LEU A 44 -24.25 4.45 -8.54
N GLU A 45 -24.31 3.34 -7.82
CA GLU A 45 -24.00 3.29 -6.38
C GLU A 45 -22.55 3.63 -6.10
N SER A 46 -21.62 3.09 -6.87
CA SER A 46 -20.19 3.41 -6.77
C SER A 46 -19.92 4.90 -6.99
N ILE A 47 -20.57 5.51 -8.00
CA ILE A 47 -20.45 6.95 -8.26
C ILE A 47 -21.00 7.77 -7.09
N ARG A 48 -22.16 7.41 -6.53
CA ARG A 48 -22.73 8.08 -5.35
C ARG A 48 -21.81 7.98 -4.14
N THR A 49 -21.24 6.78 -3.92
CA THR A 49 -20.28 6.54 -2.84
C THR A 49 -19.05 7.43 -3.04
N LEU A 50 -18.46 7.45 -4.24
CA LEU A 50 -17.30 8.30 -4.53
C LEU A 50 -17.60 9.78 -4.28
N VAL A 51 -18.74 10.28 -4.76
CA VAL A 51 -19.16 11.68 -4.52
C VAL A 51 -19.36 11.96 -3.03
N SER A 52 -19.81 10.99 -2.24
CA SER A 52 -20.04 11.17 -0.80
C SER A 52 -18.76 11.20 0.05
N ILE A 53 -17.65 10.66 -0.47
CA ILE A 53 -16.36 10.61 0.23
C ILE A 53 -15.40 11.72 -0.20
N LEU A 54 -15.66 12.37 -1.33
CA LEU A 54 -14.85 13.48 -1.81
C LEU A 54 -15.36 14.82 -1.24
N PRO A 55 -14.49 15.81 -1.00
CA PRO A 55 -14.91 17.17 -0.74
C PRO A 55 -15.64 17.76 -1.94
N ALA A 56 -16.38 18.85 -1.76
CA ALA A 56 -17.14 19.50 -2.82
C ALA A 56 -16.25 20.02 -3.98
N ASN A 57 -15.02 20.39 -3.66
CA ASN A 57 -13.97 20.77 -4.60
C ASN A 57 -12.60 20.60 -3.94
N ASN A 58 -11.51 20.86 -4.68
CA ASN A 58 -10.15 20.69 -4.21
C ASN A 58 -9.64 21.75 -3.24
N GLU A 59 -10.41 22.80 -2.99
CA GLU A 59 -10.09 23.89 -2.05
C GLU A 59 -10.92 23.79 -0.76
N ASP A 60 -11.91 22.91 -0.72
CA ASP A 60 -12.76 22.67 0.44
C ASP A 60 -12.06 21.81 1.50
N ASP A 61 -12.57 21.91 2.73
CA ASP A 61 -12.17 21.01 3.81
C ASP A 61 -12.53 19.56 3.48
N MET A 62 -11.84 18.63 4.17
CA MET A 62 -12.07 17.19 4.00
C MET A 62 -13.55 16.83 4.14
N SER A 63 -14.00 15.88 3.32
CA SER A 63 -15.32 15.28 3.47
C SER A 63 -15.47 14.62 4.83
N TYR A 64 -16.50 15.02 5.56
CA TYR A 64 -16.83 14.51 6.89
C TYR A 64 -18.23 13.88 6.88
N SER A 65 -18.34 12.74 7.52
CA SER A 65 -19.63 12.11 7.85
C SER A 65 -19.71 11.86 9.37
N GLU A 66 -20.91 11.90 9.93
CA GLU A 66 -21.09 11.58 11.34
C GLU A 66 -20.58 10.15 11.63
N CYS A 67 -19.64 10.05 12.57
CA CYS A 67 -19.10 8.76 13.00
C CYS A 67 -19.94 8.25 14.17
N THR A 68 -20.55 7.08 13.99
CA THR A 68 -21.32 6.38 15.05
C THR A 68 -20.53 5.19 15.64
N ASP A 69 -19.41 4.84 15.03
CA ASP A 69 -18.53 3.74 15.48
C ASP A 69 -17.68 4.16 16.68
N ASP A 70 -17.40 3.22 17.58
CA ASP A 70 -16.52 3.47 18.72
C ASP A 70 -15.07 3.71 18.27
N LEU A 71 -14.55 4.90 18.54
CA LEU A 71 -13.17 5.27 18.23
C LEU A 71 -12.14 4.41 18.96
N ASN A 72 -12.52 3.85 20.10
CA ASN A 72 -11.68 2.96 20.91
C ASN A 72 -11.90 1.48 20.60
N ARG A 73 -12.70 1.16 19.59
CA ARG A 73 -12.93 -0.23 19.18
C ARG A 73 -11.61 -0.90 18.83
N ALA A 74 -11.29 -2.01 19.51
CA ALA A 74 -10.15 -2.85 19.17
C ALA A 74 -10.42 -3.62 17.87
N CYS A 75 -9.44 -3.69 16.99
CA CYS A 75 -9.50 -4.49 15.76
C CYS A 75 -9.02 -5.92 16.08
N THR A 76 -9.86 -6.74 16.70
CA THR A 76 -9.53 -8.15 16.93
C THR A 76 -9.23 -8.86 15.62
N ASP A 77 -8.24 -9.76 15.62
CA ASP A 77 -7.80 -10.53 14.45
C ASP A 77 -7.23 -9.72 13.27
N LEU A 78 -6.91 -8.42 13.47
CA LEU A 78 -6.32 -7.58 12.43
C LEU A 78 -4.98 -8.15 11.91
N GLU A 79 -4.16 -8.72 12.80
CA GLU A 79 -2.89 -9.35 12.42
C GLU A 79 -3.11 -10.54 11.48
N ALA A 80 -4.12 -11.37 11.75
CA ALA A 80 -4.45 -12.52 10.92
C ALA A 80 -4.96 -12.13 9.51
N SER A 81 -5.60 -10.97 9.39
CA SER A 81 -6.12 -10.44 8.12
C SER A 81 -5.12 -9.58 7.35
N ALA A 82 -3.94 -9.30 7.91
CA ALA A 82 -2.96 -8.38 7.32
C ALA A 82 -2.41 -8.84 5.95
N ALA A 83 -2.50 -10.12 5.63
CA ALA A 83 -2.09 -10.68 4.34
C ALA A 83 -2.98 -10.15 3.18
N ASP A 84 -4.27 -9.89 3.45
CA ASP A 84 -5.20 -9.27 2.50
C ASP A 84 -5.74 -7.94 3.05
N PRO A 85 -5.20 -6.81 2.58
CA PRO A 85 -5.68 -5.49 3.00
C PRO A 85 -7.15 -5.21 2.67
N ALA A 86 -7.75 -5.90 1.71
CA ALA A 86 -9.18 -5.77 1.45
C ALA A 86 -10.04 -6.32 2.61
N LEU A 87 -9.47 -7.18 3.47
CA LEU A 87 -10.10 -7.64 4.70
C LEU A 87 -9.71 -6.78 5.91
N SER A 88 -8.44 -6.36 6.01
CA SER A 88 -7.95 -5.62 7.18
C SER A 88 -8.33 -4.14 7.19
N LEU A 89 -8.41 -3.47 6.03
CA LEU A 89 -8.79 -2.06 5.93
C LEU A 89 -10.22 -1.77 6.41
N PRO A 90 -11.25 -2.59 6.04
CA PRO A 90 -12.58 -2.45 6.64
C PRO A 90 -12.57 -2.54 8.17
N MET A 91 -11.77 -3.42 8.76
CA MET A 91 -11.68 -3.57 10.22
C MET A 91 -11.14 -2.32 10.92
N ILE A 92 -10.27 -1.58 10.25
CA ILE A 92 -9.72 -0.30 10.74
C ILE A 92 -10.74 0.83 10.56
N SER A 93 -11.56 0.78 9.51
CA SER A 93 -12.49 1.83 9.08
C SER A 93 -13.72 1.95 9.97
N ASP A 94 -14.32 3.13 10.01
CA ASP A 94 -15.63 3.36 10.61
C ASP A 94 -16.68 2.51 9.90
N ASP A 95 -17.54 1.83 10.69
CA ASP A 95 -18.64 0.99 10.19
C ASP A 95 -18.21 -0.03 9.12
N ASN A 96 -16.95 -0.46 9.15
CA ASN A 96 -16.31 -1.33 8.15
C ASN A 96 -16.38 -0.78 6.71
N PHE A 97 -16.47 0.53 6.54
CA PHE A 97 -16.50 1.16 5.23
C PHE A 97 -15.18 0.96 4.49
N PHE A 98 -15.23 0.45 3.26
CA PHE A 98 -14.07 0.39 2.37
C PHE A 98 -14.51 0.50 0.91
N PHE A 99 -13.93 1.43 0.18
CA PHE A 99 -14.16 1.62 -1.25
C PHE A 99 -12.84 1.39 -2.00
N GLU A 100 -12.65 0.16 -2.52
CA GLU A 100 -11.43 -0.23 -3.24
C GLU A 100 -11.45 0.34 -4.67
N VAL A 101 -10.31 0.90 -5.09
CA VAL A 101 -10.09 1.47 -6.43
C VAL A 101 -9.11 0.58 -7.18
N LYS A 102 -9.38 0.30 -8.48
CA LYS A 102 -8.55 -0.56 -9.35
C LYS A 102 -8.29 -1.96 -8.74
N LYS A 103 -9.32 -2.58 -8.15
CA LYS A 103 -9.19 -3.87 -7.47
C LYS A 103 -8.64 -5.00 -8.36
N ASP A 104 -8.90 -4.94 -9.65
CA ASP A 104 -8.50 -5.97 -10.62
C ASP A 104 -7.11 -5.74 -11.21
N TYR A 105 -6.54 -4.52 -11.05
CA TYR A 105 -5.21 -4.16 -11.55
C TYR A 105 -4.17 -4.19 -10.43
N ALA A 106 -2.98 -4.73 -10.75
CA ALA A 106 -1.87 -4.79 -9.80
C ALA A 106 -2.35 -5.22 -8.41
N LYS A 107 -2.88 -6.43 -8.31
CA LYS A 107 -3.55 -6.94 -7.10
C LYS A 107 -2.63 -7.09 -5.89
N ASP A 108 -1.31 -7.09 -6.10
CA ASP A 108 -0.26 -7.01 -5.07
C ASP A 108 -0.28 -5.68 -4.30
N MET A 109 -0.96 -4.66 -4.84
CA MET A 109 -1.16 -3.35 -4.23
C MET A 109 -2.64 -3.02 -4.10
N VAL A 110 -3.11 -2.77 -2.88
CA VAL A 110 -4.47 -2.34 -2.58
C VAL A 110 -4.49 -0.82 -2.44
N THR A 111 -5.43 -0.16 -3.11
CA THR A 111 -5.71 1.27 -2.99
C THR A 111 -7.21 1.49 -2.82
N GLY A 112 -7.61 2.39 -1.96
CA GLY A 112 -9.02 2.67 -1.73
C GLY A 112 -9.23 3.69 -0.63
N PHE A 113 -10.48 3.93 -0.28
CA PHE A 113 -10.86 4.89 0.74
C PHE A 113 -11.49 4.20 1.94
N ILE A 114 -11.08 4.63 3.12
CA ILE A 114 -11.64 4.28 4.42
C ILE A 114 -12.18 5.53 5.12
N ARG A 115 -12.84 5.36 6.25
CA ARG A 115 -13.23 6.46 7.14
C ARG A 115 -12.63 6.27 8.51
N LEU A 116 -12.10 7.34 9.08
CA LEU A 116 -11.62 7.37 10.47
C LEU A 116 -12.17 8.61 11.16
N ASN A 117 -12.94 8.42 12.21
CA ASN A 117 -13.64 9.50 12.92
C ASN A 117 -14.45 10.39 11.96
N GLY A 118 -15.16 9.79 11.03
CA GLY A 118 -15.98 10.46 10.03
C GLY A 118 -15.19 11.08 8.85
N ASN A 119 -13.87 11.17 8.93
CA ASN A 119 -13.05 11.76 7.87
C ASN A 119 -12.69 10.71 6.81
N THR A 120 -12.70 11.11 5.54
CA THR A 120 -12.22 10.28 4.44
C THR A 120 -10.69 10.20 4.46
N ILE A 121 -10.15 8.99 4.43
CA ILE A 121 -8.73 8.69 4.41
C ILE A 121 -8.44 7.80 3.21
N GLY A 122 -7.46 8.15 2.39
CA GLY A 122 -6.91 7.26 1.36
C GLY A 122 -6.11 6.14 2.04
N ALA A 123 -6.27 4.92 1.60
CA ALA A 123 -5.53 3.77 2.12
C ALA A 123 -4.74 3.08 1.02
N ILE A 124 -3.48 2.78 1.30
CA ILE A 124 -2.56 2.07 0.42
C ILE A 124 -1.92 0.93 1.19
N ALA A 125 -1.96 -0.28 0.67
CA ALA A 125 -1.41 -1.43 1.37
C ALA A 125 -0.83 -2.49 0.43
N ASN A 126 0.26 -3.13 0.84
CA ASN A 126 0.82 -4.28 0.15
C ASN A 126 0.01 -5.53 0.49
N ARG A 127 -0.29 -6.34 -0.52
CA ARG A 127 -1.02 -7.61 -0.39
C ARG A 127 -0.06 -8.78 -0.57
N THR A 128 -0.15 -9.78 0.30
CA THR A 128 0.61 -11.04 0.20
C THR A 128 -0.28 -12.25 -0.04
N ALA A 129 -1.57 -12.16 0.24
CA ALA A 129 -2.56 -13.16 -0.14
C ALA A 129 -3.87 -12.49 -0.54
N LEU A 130 -4.61 -13.10 -1.45
CA LEU A 130 -5.97 -12.75 -1.84
C LEU A 130 -6.88 -13.91 -1.46
N TYR A 131 -7.93 -13.61 -0.69
CA TYR A 131 -8.93 -14.60 -0.30
C TYR A 131 -10.21 -14.44 -1.11
N ASP A 132 -10.86 -15.55 -1.41
CA ASP A 132 -12.18 -15.58 -2.04
C ASP A 132 -13.31 -15.40 -1.00
N GLU A 133 -14.56 -15.37 -1.48
CA GLU A 133 -15.74 -15.20 -0.65
C GLU A 133 -15.96 -16.36 0.36
N GLU A 134 -15.32 -17.51 0.13
CA GLU A 134 -15.35 -18.67 1.01
C GLU A 134 -14.23 -18.63 2.06
N GLY A 135 -13.36 -17.61 2.01
CA GLY A 135 -12.21 -17.45 2.91
C GLY A 135 -11.03 -18.35 2.53
N LYS A 136 -11.01 -18.91 1.31
CA LYS A 136 -9.91 -19.71 0.80
C LYS A 136 -8.94 -18.82 0.05
N GLU A 137 -7.65 -19.10 0.22
CA GLU A 137 -6.60 -18.42 -0.52
C GLU A 137 -6.72 -18.70 -2.02
N ALA A 138 -7.01 -17.66 -2.80
CA ALA A 138 -7.18 -17.71 -4.25
C ALA A 138 -5.88 -17.38 -5.00
N GLU A 139 -5.05 -16.48 -4.46
CA GLU A 139 -3.80 -16.03 -5.07
C GLU A 139 -2.80 -15.61 -3.98
N THR A 140 -1.51 -15.91 -4.17
CA THR A 140 -0.42 -15.47 -3.28
C THR A 140 0.52 -14.53 -3.99
N PHE A 141 1.08 -13.57 -3.25
CA PHE A 141 2.08 -12.62 -3.70
C PHE A 141 3.31 -12.73 -2.82
N ASP A 142 4.49 -12.56 -3.40
CA ASP A 142 5.78 -12.71 -2.71
C ASP A 142 6.16 -11.52 -1.81
N GLY A 143 5.26 -10.56 -1.65
CA GLY A 143 5.48 -9.34 -0.88
C GLY A 143 6.47 -8.36 -1.54
N THR A 144 6.82 -8.56 -2.81
CA THR A 144 7.68 -7.62 -3.54
C THR A 144 6.85 -6.51 -4.21
N LEU A 145 7.41 -5.31 -4.28
CA LEU A 145 6.80 -4.17 -4.96
C LEU A 145 6.98 -4.31 -6.48
N SER A 146 5.88 -4.44 -7.21
CA SER A 146 5.85 -4.45 -8.68
C SER A 146 5.84 -3.02 -9.25
N ALA A 147 6.23 -2.88 -10.52
CA ALA A 147 6.16 -1.59 -11.22
C ALA A 147 4.71 -1.13 -11.36
N GLU A 148 3.81 -2.04 -11.69
CA GLU A 148 2.38 -1.80 -11.81
C GLU A 148 1.77 -1.36 -10.47
N GLY A 149 2.13 -2.03 -9.37
CA GLY A 149 1.69 -1.67 -8.02
C GLY A 149 2.22 -0.30 -7.58
N ALA A 150 3.48 0.00 -7.88
CA ALA A 150 4.07 1.31 -7.59
C ALA A 150 3.40 2.44 -8.39
N GLU A 151 3.11 2.23 -9.69
CA GLU A 151 2.41 3.22 -10.52
C GLU A 151 0.96 3.43 -10.04
N LYS A 152 0.23 2.35 -9.73
CA LYS A 152 -1.12 2.43 -9.15
C LYS A 152 -1.14 3.23 -7.85
N ALA A 153 -0.22 2.96 -6.93
CA ALA A 153 -0.11 3.70 -5.68
C ALA A 153 0.25 5.18 -5.91
N ALA A 154 1.17 5.49 -6.83
CA ALA A 154 1.56 6.85 -7.14
C ALA A 154 0.39 7.69 -7.70
N GLU A 155 -0.39 7.12 -8.61
CA GLU A 155 -1.61 7.76 -9.15
C GLU A 155 -2.62 8.04 -8.02
N PHE A 156 -2.81 7.08 -7.13
CA PHE A 156 -3.74 7.22 -6.01
C PHE A 156 -3.28 8.28 -4.99
N VAL A 157 -1.97 8.35 -4.67
CA VAL A 157 -1.40 9.40 -3.82
C VAL A 157 -1.64 10.78 -4.42
N ASN A 158 -1.36 10.94 -5.73
CA ASN A 158 -1.59 12.22 -6.42
C ASN A 158 -3.07 12.62 -6.42
N PHE A 159 -3.97 11.64 -6.56
CA PHE A 159 -5.41 11.90 -6.46
C PHE A 159 -5.79 12.38 -5.05
N CYS A 160 -5.31 11.71 -4.02
CA CYS A 160 -5.57 12.09 -2.63
C CYS A 160 -5.04 13.50 -2.32
N ASP A 161 -3.80 13.80 -2.75
CA ASP A 161 -3.21 15.13 -2.54
C ASP A 161 -3.97 16.24 -3.27
N ALA A 162 -4.48 15.97 -4.48
CA ALA A 162 -5.28 16.93 -5.25
C ALA A 162 -6.57 17.35 -4.52
N PHE A 163 -7.10 16.52 -3.64
CA PHE A 163 -8.28 16.79 -2.81
C PHE A 163 -7.93 16.97 -1.32
N SER A 164 -6.67 17.12 -0.97
CA SER A 164 -6.20 17.23 0.42
C SER A 164 -6.63 16.07 1.32
N ILE A 165 -6.86 14.88 0.76
CA ILE A 165 -7.24 13.67 1.49
C ILE A 165 -6.01 13.05 2.14
N PRO A 166 -5.98 12.88 3.47
CA PRO A 166 -4.89 12.21 4.16
C PRO A 166 -4.71 10.76 3.72
N VAL A 167 -3.49 10.22 3.85
CA VAL A 167 -3.19 8.85 3.41
C VAL A 167 -2.64 8.00 4.55
N LEU A 168 -3.26 6.83 4.76
CA LEU A 168 -2.77 5.73 5.58
C LEU A 168 -2.08 4.70 4.70
N THR A 169 -0.86 4.33 5.05
CA THR A 169 -0.13 3.25 4.37
C THR A 169 0.06 2.06 5.32
N LEU A 170 -0.32 0.86 4.89
CA LEU A 170 0.03 -0.39 5.57
C LEU A 170 1.18 -1.05 4.81
N THR A 171 2.39 -0.93 5.35
CA THR A 171 3.61 -1.40 4.66
C THR A 171 3.91 -2.86 5.01
N ASN A 172 4.00 -3.69 3.96
CA ASN A 172 4.47 -5.07 4.03
C ASN A 172 5.22 -5.40 2.74
N VAL A 173 6.50 -4.98 2.62
CA VAL A 173 7.29 -5.12 1.41
C VAL A 173 8.66 -5.72 1.68
N THR A 174 9.00 -6.78 0.93
CA THR A 174 10.24 -7.54 1.09
C THR A 174 11.37 -7.03 0.18
N GLY A 175 11.05 -6.32 -0.89
CA GLY A 175 11.98 -5.81 -1.90
C GLY A 175 11.26 -5.43 -3.18
N TYR A 176 12.00 -5.24 -4.26
CA TYR A 176 11.43 -5.05 -5.59
C TYR A 176 11.24 -6.37 -6.33
N LYS A 177 10.20 -6.46 -7.17
CA LYS A 177 9.92 -7.65 -7.98
C LYS A 177 11.01 -7.86 -9.02
N ALA A 178 11.75 -8.98 -8.89
CA ALA A 178 12.96 -9.27 -9.66
C ALA A 178 12.68 -10.13 -10.91
N THR A 179 12.07 -9.53 -11.94
CA THR A 179 11.91 -10.17 -13.25
C THR A 179 12.43 -9.26 -14.36
N LYS A 180 12.82 -9.85 -15.51
CA LYS A 180 13.31 -9.07 -16.65
C LYS A 180 12.31 -8.01 -17.15
N CYS A 181 11.02 -8.28 -17.03
CA CYS A 181 9.96 -7.34 -17.40
C CYS A 181 9.92 -6.17 -16.41
N GLN A 182 9.98 -6.47 -15.13
CA GLN A 182 9.99 -5.47 -14.05
C GLN A 182 11.24 -4.60 -14.08
N GLU A 183 12.42 -5.21 -14.29
CA GLU A 183 13.70 -4.48 -14.36
C GLU A 183 13.69 -3.32 -15.36
N LYS A 184 12.91 -3.43 -16.44
CA LYS A 184 12.77 -2.35 -17.43
C LYS A 184 11.99 -1.13 -16.92
N ARG A 185 11.17 -1.28 -15.88
CA ARG A 185 10.16 -0.28 -15.46
C ARG A 185 10.28 0.11 -13.99
N ILE A 186 10.71 -0.82 -13.13
CA ILE A 186 10.61 -0.67 -11.67
C ILE A 186 11.31 0.57 -11.14
N ALA A 187 12.48 0.91 -11.65
CA ALA A 187 13.22 2.08 -11.19
C ALA A 187 12.43 3.39 -11.43
N LYS A 188 11.79 3.51 -12.60
CA LYS A 188 10.96 4.68 -12.91
C LYS A 188 9.65 4.68 -12.12
N ALA A 189 9.02 3.52 -11.95
CA ALA A 189 7.79 3.38 -11.20
C ALA A 189 8.01 3.69 -9.70
N ALA A 190 9.08 3.16 -9.11
CA ALA A 190 9.48 3.48 -7.75
C ALA A 190 9.80 4.98 -7.57
N ALA A 191 10.50 5.60 -8.53
CA ALA A 191 10.77 7.04 -8.50
C ALA A 191 9.48 7.86 -8.53
N LYS A 192 8.47 7.48 -9.33
CA LYS A 192 7.15 8.13 -9.34
C LYS A 192 6.45 8.03 -7.98
N LEU A 193 6.46 6.83 -7.36
CA LEU A 193 5.83 6.62 -6.06
C LEU A 193 6.53 7.44 -4.96
N ILE A 194 7.86 7.39 -4.90
CA ILE A 194 8.64 8.19 -3.97
C ILE A 194 8.35 9.69 -4.16
N TYR A 195 8.33 10.14 -5.41
CA TYR A 195 8.04 11.53 -5.74
C TYR A 195 6.63 11.92 -5.29
N ALA A 196 5.61 11.10 -5.57
CA ALA A 196 4.23 11.37 -5.17
C ALA A 196 4.11 11.54 -3.64
N PHE A 197 4.67 10.62 -2.86
CA PHE A 197 4.66 10.73 -1.39
C PHE A 197 5.43 11.95 -0.86
N HIS A 198 6.57 12.30 -1.48
CA HIS A 198 7.35 13.44 -1.02
C HIS A 198 6.76 14.79 -1.46
N ASP A 199 6.03 14.82 -2.56
CA ASP A 199 5.35 16.03 -3.05
C ASP A 199 4.01 16.27 -2.35
N MET A 200 3.39 15.24 -1.82
CA MET A 200 2.12 15.29 -1.10
C MET A 200 2.21 16.17 0.16
N THR A 201 1.28 17.11 0.28
CA THR A 201 1.18 18.06 1.39
C THR A 201 0.15 17.64 2.45
N ALA A 202 -0.83 16.82 2.08
CA ALA A 202 -1.80 16.28 3.02
C ALA A 202 -1.16 15.36 4.07
N PRO A 203 -1.78 15.15 5.24
CA PRO A 203 -1.26 14.27 6.29
C PRO A 203 -1.00 12.84 5.81
N LYS A 204 0.11 12.26 6.25
CA LYS A 204 0.54 10.91 5.90
C LYS A 204 0.90 10.11 7.14
N VAL A 205 0.29 8.95 7.30
CA VAL A 205 0.61 8.01 8.38
C VAL A 205 1.01 6.67 7.76
N ASN A 206 2.10 6.08 8.28
CA ASN A 206 2.57 4.77 7.86
C ASN A 206 2.53 3.78 9.02
N VAL A 207 1.97 2.60 8.81
CA VAL A 207 2.02 1.48 9.76
C VAL A 207 2.73 0.32 9.09
N ILE A 208 3.86 -0.08 9.64
CA ILE A 208 4.61 -1.24 9.16
C ILE A 208 4.02 -2.49 9.83
N VAL A 209 3.25 -3.25 9.04
CA VAL A 209 2.49 -4.41 9.53
C VAL A 209 3.25 -5.73 9.37
N GLY A 210 4.31 -5.74 8.54
CA GLY A 210 5.10 -6.93 8.26
C GLY A 210 6.53 -6.56 7.87
N ALA A 211 6.96 -6.92 6.68
CA ALA A 211 8.29 -6.59 6.19
C ALA A 211 8.38 -5.13 5.70
N ALA A 212 9.53 -4.50 5.97
CA ALA A 212 9.91 -3.21 5.40
C ALA A 212 11.41 -3.26 5.06
N ASN A 213 11.73 -3.86 3.92
CA ASN A 213 13.10 -4.17 3.56
C ASN A 213 13.62 -3.31 2.40
N GLY A 214 14.84 -2.83 2.58
CA GLY A 214 15.63 -2.16 1.54
C GLY A 214 14.99 -0.86 1.01
N THR A 215 15.35 -0.51 -0.21
CA THR A 215 14.85 0.70 -0.87
C THR A 215 13.39 0.59 -1.30
N ALA A 216 12.83 -0.61 -1.41
CA ALA A 216 11.40 -0.79 -1.68
C ALA A 216 10.53 -0.29 -0.52
N SER A 217 10.99 -0.46 0.74
CA SER A 217 10.30 0.10 1.90
C SER A 217 10.34 1.63 1.91
N LEU A 218 11.41 2.23 1.39
CA LEU A 218 11.50 3.69 1.26
C LEU A 218 10.50 4.24 0.23
N ALA A 219 10.14 3.45 -0.77
CA ALA A 219 9.10 3.82 -1.72
C ALA A 219 7.68 3.77 -1.10
N MET A 220 7.51 3.02 0.00
CA MET A 220 6.25 2.89 0.72
C MET A 220 6.14 3.93 1.85
N ASN A 221 5.94 5.21 1.46
CA ASN A 221 5.62 6.32 2.38
C ASN A 221 6.69 6.57 3.47
N ASN A 222 7.96 6.56 3.11
CA ASN A 222 9.03 6.88 4.06
C ASN A 222 9.03 8.37 4.49
N SER A 223 8.28 9.22 3.82
CA SER A 223 8.05 10.64 4.16
C SER A 223 6.79 10.85 5.01
N ALA A 224 6.28 9.81 5.65
CA ALA A 224 5.13 9.91 6.55
C ALA A 224 5.42 10.88 7.69
N ASP A 225 4.38 11.59 8.13
CA ASP A 225 4.46 12.49 9.30
C ASP A 225 4.57 11.70 10.60
N MET A 226 3.97 10.49 10.62
CA MET A 226 4.04 9.54 11.73
C MET A 226 4.24 8.12 11.18
N THR A 227 5.18 7.38 11.75
CA THR A 227 5.46 5.98 11.38
C THR A 227 5.32 5.07 12.60
N TYR A 228 4.45 4.10 12.49
CA TYR A 228 4.23 3.07 13.50
C TYR A 228 4.67 1.70 12.98
N ALA A 229 4.96 0.78 13.88
CA ALA A 229 5.24 -0.60 13.52
C ALA A 229 4.54 -1.57 14.48
N TRP A 230 4.12 -2.72 13.96
CA TRP A 230 3.70 -3.83 14.79
C TRP A 230 4.92 -4.53 15.41
N PRO A 231 4.78 -5.20 16.56
CA PRO A 231 5.92 -5.81 17.29
C PRO A 231 6.70 -6.84 16.46
N GLN A 232 6.01 -7.57 15.58
CA GLN A 232 6.60 -8.59 14.72
C GLN A 232 7.17 -8.05 13.42
N ALA A 233 7.04 -6.75 13.13
CA ALA A 233 7.55 -6.15 11.91
C ALA A 233 9.07 -6.32 11.76
N THR A 234 9.50 -6.59 10.54
CA THR A 234 10.92 -6.72 10.17
C THR A 234 11.35 -5.53 9.33
N ILE A 235 12.21 -4.68 9.90
CA ILE A 235 12.60 -3.40 9.31
C ILE A 235 14.12 -3.37 9.12
N GLY A 236 14.59 -3.39 7.87
CA GLY A 236 16.02 -3.46 7.62
C GLY A 236 16.43 -3.21 6.18
N MET A 237 17.75 -3.21 5.95
CA MET A 237 18.31 -3.00 4.60
C MET A 237 18.02 -4.17 3.66
N MET A 238 17.89 -5.38 4.21
CA MET A 238 17.57 -6.60 3.47
C MET A 238 17.01 -7.65 4.44
N ASP A 239 16.46 -8.72 3.90
CA ASP A 239 15.99 -9.81 4.73
C ASP A 239 17.14 -10.47 5.52
N PRO A 240 16.87 -10.99 6.73
CA PRO A 240 17.90 -11.51 7.61
C PRO A 240 18.72 -12.67 7.04
N VAL A 241 18.12 -13.51 6.20
CA VAL A 241 18.82 -14.66 5.58
C VAL A 241 19.82 -14.19 4.54
N SER A 242 19.41 -13.23 3.70
CA SER A 242 20.32 -12.62 2.71
C SER A 242 21.45 -11.86 3.41
N ALA A 243 21.15 -11.11 4.47
CA ALA A 243 22.17 -10.42 5.27
C ALA A 243 23.19 -11.40 5.85
N ALA A 244 22.73 -12.51 6.46
CA ALA A 244 23.61 -13.53 7.02
C ALA A 244 24.51 -14.15 5.94
N LYS A 245 23.96 -14.48 4.77
CA LYS A 245 24.74 -15.05 3.65
C LYS A 245 25.84 -14.12 3.15
N ILE A 246 25.61 -12.81 3.16
CA ILE A 246 26.60 -11.81 2.71
C ILE A 246 27.64 -11.55 3.80
N MET A 247 27.19 -11.27 5.03
CA MET A 247 28.09 -10.88 6.12
C MET A 247 28.97 -12.01 6.62
N TYR A 248 28.50 -13.25 6.56
CA TYR A 248 29.20 -14.43 7.08
C TYR A 248 29.58 -15.45 5.98
N ALA A 249 29.75 -14.97 4.74
CA ALA A 249 30.03 -15.83 3.59
C ALA A 249 31.22 -16.77 3.82
N ASP A 250 32.32 -16.29 4.39
CA ASP A 250 33.54 -17.07 4.66
C ASP A 250 33.35 -18.12 5.79
N GLU A 251 32.54 -17.78 6.81
CA GLU A 251 32.22 -18.73 7.89
C GLU A 251 31.31 -19.83 7.36
N ILE A 252 30.29 -19.45 6.57
CA ILE A 252 29.32 -20.38 5.96
C ILE A 252 30.03 -21.32 4.99
N ALA A 253 31.00 -20.82 4.21
CA ALA A 253 31.77 -21.66 3.27
C ALA A 253 32.52 -22.79 3.98
N LYS A 254 32.98 -22.57 5.21
CA LYS A 254 33.79 -23.49 6.01
C LYS A 254 32.96 -24.37 6.97
N ALA A 255 31.67 -24.07 7.14
CA ALA A 255 30.81 -24.79 8.07
C ALA A 255 30.43 -26.18 7.56
N ASP A 256 30.36 -27.15 8.46
CA ASP A 256 29.89 -28.52 8.18
C ASP A 256 28.38 -28.49 7.88
N ASP A 257 27.57 -27.74 8.67
CA ASP A 257 26.15 -27.51 8.41
C ASP A 257 25.92 -26.01 8.08
N LYS A 258 25.92 -25.71 6.79
CA LYS A 258 25.73 -24.35 6.28
C LYS A 258 24.34 -23.80 6.56
N ASN A 259 23.31 -24.64 6.52
CA ASN A 259 21.94 -24.19 6.72
C ASN A 259 21.68 -23.85 8.20
N ALA A 260 22.16 -24.66 9.11
CA ALA A 260 22.07 -24.36 10.53
C ALA A 260 22.78 -23.04 10.89
N LEU A 261 24.01 -22.84 10.38
CA LEU A 261 24.74 -21.59 10.61
C LEU A 261 24.05 -20.37 10.00
N ILE A 262 23.51 -20.49 8.77
CA ILE A 262 22.74 -19.40 8.15
C ILE A 262 21.54 -19.05 9.02
N SER A 263 20.78 -20.04 9.49
CA SER A 263 19.60 -19.81 10.35
C SER A 263 19.96 -19.12 11.67
N GLU A 264 21.05 -19.56 12.32
CA GLU A 264 21.56 -18.96 13.56
C GLU A 264 21.94 -17.50 13.34
N LYS A 265 22.75 -17.21 12.32
CA LYS A 265 23.22 -15.86 12.01
C LYS A 265 22.07 -14.95 11.55
N ALA A 266 21.11 -15.47 10.78
CA ALA A 266 19.92 -14.74 10.38
C ALA A 266 19.04 -14.36 11.58
N ALA A 267 18.83 -15.26 12.54
CA ALA A 267 18.09 -14.98 13.76
C ALA A 267 18.79 -13.94 14.62
N ALA A 268 20.11 -14.01 14.77
CA ALA A 268 20.90 -13.02 15.47
C ALA A 268 20.83 -11.63 14.79
N TYR A 269 20.94 -11.60 13.46
CA TYR A 269 20.80 -10.36 12.67
C TYR A 269 19.39 -9.77 12.82
N ALA A 270 18.35 -10.58 12.68
CA ALA A 270 16.95 -10.15 12.81
C ALA A 270 16.73 -9.44 14.17
N LYS A 271 17.15 -10.07 15.25
CA LYS A 271 16.99 -9.53 16.60
C LYS A 271 17.77 -8.22 16.80
N LEU A 272 19.00 -8.12 16.29
CA LEU A 272 19.89 -6.99 16.55
C LEU A 272 19.64 -5.82 15.61
N GLN A 273 19.32 -6.07 14.34
CA GLN A 273 19.34 -5.09 13.27
C GLN A 273 17.99 -4.85 12.60
N ALA A 274 17.11 -5.86 12.53
CA ALA A 274 15.90 -5.81 11.73
C ALA A 274 14.60 -5.91 12.55
N SER A 275 14.66 -5.91 13.89
CA SER A 275 13.43 -5.87 14.70
C SER A 275 12.81 -4.47 14.75
N ALA A 276 11.48 -4.41 14.95
CA ALA A 276 10.77 -3.16 15.19
C ALA A 276 11.38 -2.35 16.34
N GLU A 277 11.80 -3.03 17.43
CA GLU A 277 12.47 -2.41 18.57
C GLU A 277 13.82 -1.77 18.18
N SER A 278 14.62 -2.45 17.34
CA SER A 278 15.87 -1.91 16.84
C SER A 278 15.64 -0.67 15.95
N ALA A 279 14.60 -0.70 15.11
CA ALA A 279 14.21 0.43 14.26
C ALA A 279 13.72 1.63 15.10
N ALA A 280 12.92 1.39 16.13
CA ALA A 280 12.44 2.44 17.04
C ALA A 280 13.62 3.08 17.83
N LYS A 281 14.56 2.29 18.33
CA LYS A 281 15.78 2.80 19.00
C LYS A 281 16.65 3.68 18.10
N ARG A 282 16.56 3.52 16.79
CA ARG A 282 17.28 4.31 15.79
C ARG A 282 16.48 5.50 15.27
N GLY A 283 15.23 5.66 15.69
CA GLY A 283 14.36 6.74 15.26
C GLY A 283 13.72 6.55 13.87
N TYR A 284 13.65 5.31 13.35
CA TYR A 284 12.96 5.00 12.11
C TYR A 284 11.47 4.75 12.30
N VAL A 285 11.05 4.53 13.53
CA VAL A 285 9.67 4.27 13.93
C VAL A 285 9.37 5.11 15.18
N ASP A 286 8.28 5.87 15.15
CA ASP A 286 7.88 6.74 16.26
C ASP A 286 7.35 5.93 17.45
N SER A 287 6.57 4.87 17.17
CA SER A 287 6.08 3.98 18.23
C SER A 287 5.80 2.57 17.70
N ILE A 288 5.96 1.59 18.60
CA ILE A 288 5.52 0.21 18.36
C ILE A 288 4.12 0.06 18.94
N ILE A 289 3.17 -0.38 18.14
CA ILE A 289 1.76 -0.48 18.51
C ILE A 289 1.24 -1.92 18.35
N ALA A 290 0.36 -2.34 19.24
CA ALA A 290 -0.30 -3.63 19.09
C ALA A 290 -1.24 -3.61 17.87
N PRO A 291 -1.33 -4.70 17.07
CA PRO A 291 -2.17 -4.74 15.89
C PRO A 291 -3.61 -4.29 16.14
N GLU A 292 -4.21 -4.75 17.22
CA GLU A 292 -5.58 -4.44 17.61
C GLU A 292 -5.83 -2.96 17.93
N THR A 293 -4.77 -2.17 18.23
CA THR A 293 -4.88 -0.74 18.53
C THR A 293 -4.68 0.16 17.30
N THR A 294 -4.44 -0.43 16.13
CA THR A 294 -4.10 0.32 14.91
C THR A 294 -5.16 1.37 14.55
N ARG A 295 -6.47 1.04 14.66
CA ARG A 295 -7.55 1.99 14.43
C ARG A 295 -7.46 3.21 15.35
N GLN A 296 -7.34 2.99 16.65
CA GLN A 296 -7.27 4.06 17.66
C GLN A 296 -6.08 4.99 17.39
N ILE A 297 -4.92 4.40 17.15
CA ILE A 297 -3.66 5.15 16.93
C ILE A 297 -3.72 5.91 15.60
N ALA A 298 -4.22 5.29 14.53
CA ALA A 298 -4.36 5.96 13.23
C ALA A 298 -5.36 7.13 13.30
N ALA A 299 -6.52 6.94 13.94
CA ALA A 299 -7.50 8.01 14.13
C ALA A 299 -6.90 9.19 14.94
N ALA A 300 -6.21 8.90 16.05
CA ALA A 300 -5.55 9.92 16.87
C ALA A 300 -4.43 10.64 16.11
N ALA A 301 -3.65 9.92 15.29
CA ALA A 301 -2.58 10.50 14.48
C ALA A 301 -3.15 11.49 13.45
N PHE A 302 -4.21 11.11 12.71
CA PHE A 302 -4.83 12.02 11.76
C PHE A 302 -5.50 13.22 12.41
N GLU A 303 -6.12 13.05 13.58
CA GLU A 303 -6.67 14.18 14.35
C GLU A 303 -5.56 15.15 14.79
N MET A 304 -4.43 14.64 15.27
CA MET A 304 -3.28 15.47 15.62
C MET A 304 -2.70 16.21 14.40
N LEU A 305 -2.70 15.58 13.22
CA LEU A 305 -2.18 16.13 11.98
C LEU A 305 -3.20 17.00 11.22
N PHE A 306 -4.42 17.13 11.70
CA PHE A 306 -5.51 17.90 11.04
C PHE A 306 -5.12 19.32 10.68
N THR A 307 -4.33 19.97 11.54
CA THR A 307 -3.87 21.36 11.33
C THR A 307 -2.57 21.46 10.53
N LYS A 308 -2.05 20.32 10.00
CA LYS A 308 -0.84 20.34 9.17
C LYS A 308 -1.02 21.32 8.01
N ARG A 309 -0.04 22.19 7.85
CA ARG A 309 0.09 23.11 6.71
C ARG A 309 1.53 23.01 6.22
N GLU A 310 1.71 22.72 4.96
CA GLU A 310 3.00 22.55 4.32
C GLU A 310 3.02 23.28 2.98
N ASP A 311 3.88 24.30 2.88
CA ASP A 311 4.08 25.03 1.63
C ASP A 311 5.20 24.37 0.82
N ARG A 312 4.95 24.11 -0.44
CA ARG A 312 5.94 23.62 -1.39
C ARG A 312 6.41 24.74 -2.30
N PRO A 313 7.69 24.75 -2.71
CA PRO A 313 8.18 25.67 -3.73
C PRO A 313 7.36 25.57 -5.01
N ALA A 314 6.94 26.70 -5.56
CA ALA A 314 6.20 26.73 -6.81
C ALA A 314 7.05 26.15 -7.94
N LYS A 315 6.54 25.14 -8.63
CA LYS A 315 7.16 24.49 -9.78
C LYS A 315 6.13 24.22 -10.87
N LYS A 316 6.56 24.22 -12.11
CA LYS A 316 5.63 24.03 -13.24
C LYS A 316 5.17 22.59 -13.39
N HIS A 317 6.03 21.63 -13.05
CA HIS A 317 5.79 20.19 -13.17
C HIS A 317 6.84 19.42 -12.36
N GLY A 318 6.58 18.12 -12.15
CA GLY A 318 7.55 17.19 -11.59
C GLY A 318 8.63 16.79 -12.57
N THR A 319 9.59 16.00 -12.09
CA THR A 319 10.73 15.50 -12.89
C THR A 319 10.57 14.03 -13.34
N VAL A 320 9.53 13.34 -12.85
CA VAL A 320 9.25 11.91 -13.11
C VAL A 320 7.82 11.72 -13.59
#